data_157e4532ff5a90d0a2ace6084cfde64d
#
_entry.id   157e4532ff5a90d0a2ace6084cfde64d
#
_cell.length_a   1.000
_cell.length_b   1.000
_cell.length_c   1.000
_cell.angle_alpha   90.00
_cell.angle_beta   90.00
_cell.angle_gamma   90.00
#
_symmetry.space_group_name_H-M   'P 1'
#
loop_
_entity.id
_entity.type
_entity.pdbx_description
1 polymer ?
#
loop_
_entity_poly.entity_id
_entity_poly.type
_entity_poly.pdbx_seq_one_letter_code
_entity_poly.pdbx_strand_id
1 'polypeptide(L)'
;MKTTKILSLLTALMMLLSFAACGTNKGNTTNTTANKKSETAMLTAVNPNTKDEAADLHQKLMAQENAILSENSKLWEKVFLSADKGMAKIEDGGNYGDFLLKTIDGIKDQFSADELKLLNKGAEEIKEIEGKLTVLEQKFPGCGEKPSDGDMS
;
A
#
# COMPACT_ATOMS: atom_id res chain seq x y z
N MET A 1 20.93 7.55 9.57
CA MET A 1 19.84 8.44 9.11
C MET A 1 18.85 7.67 8.24
N LYS A 2 18.04 6.76 8.82
CA LYS A 2 17.08 5.92 8.07
C LYS A 2 15.79 5.68 8.86
N THR A 3 15.31 6.70 9.55
CA THR A 3 14.11 6.63 10.41
C THR A 3 12.85 7.23 9.79
N THR A 4 12.89 7.66 8.54
CA THR A 4 11.83 8.44 7.91
C THR A 4 10.72 7.62 7.27
N LYS A 5 10.92 6.34 6.99
CA LYS A 5 9.90 5.51 6.31
C LYS A 5 8.74 5.09 7.21
N ILE A 6 8.97 4.90 8.50
CA ILE A 6 7.93 4.46 9.45
C ILE A 6 7.02 5.62 9.85
N LEU A 7 7.56 6.83 9.96
CA LEU A 7 6.79 8.01 10.35
C LEU A 7 5.84 8.48 9.24
N SER A 8 6.22 8.25 7.99
CA SER A 8 5.39 8.60 6.82
C SER A 8 4.16 7.70 6.67
N LEU A 9 4.25 6.44 7.10
CA LEU A 9 3.14 5.50 7.00
C LEU A 9 2.04 5.80 8.04
N LEU A 10 2.44 6.21 9.25
CA LEU A 10 1.49 6.58 10.31
C LEU A 10 0.73 7.87 9.98
N THR A 11 1.40 8.83 9.33
CA THR A 11 0.77 10.08 8.90
C THR A 11 -0.19 9.88 7.72
N ALA A 12 0.08 8.94 6.82
CA ALA A 12 -0.83 8.62 5.72
C ALA A 12 -2.14 7.96 6.22
N LEU A 13 -2.07 7.15 7.27
CA LEU A 13 -3.26 6.51 7.85
C LEU A 13 -4.17 7.52 8.56
N MET A 14 -3.63 8.57 9.16
CA MET A 14 -4.44 9.62 9.81
C MET A 14 -5.12 10.57 8.82
N MET A 15 -4.63 10.73 7.60
CA MET A 15 -5.26 11.58 6.58
C MET A 15 -6.45 10.93 5.88
N LEU A 16 -6.61 9.60 5.96
CA LEU A 16 -7.73 8.88 5.34
C LEU A 16 -9.04 8.98 6.12
N LEU A 17 -9.02 9.48 7.36
CA LEU A 17 -10.22 9.68 8.18
C LEU A 17 -10.95 11.01 7.92
N SER A 18 -10.45 11.87 7.02
CA SER A 18 -10.99 13.22 6.83
C SER A 18 -11.85 13.41 5.58
N PHE A 19 -12.13 12.37 4.79
CA PHE A 19 -12.98 12.48 3.59
C PHE A 19 -14.33 11.75 3.73
N ALA A 20 -15.05 12.03 4.83
CA ALA A 20 -16.44 11.68 4.94
C ALA A 20 -17.26 12.96 5.14
N ALA A 21 -17.45 13.74 4.08
CA ALA A 21 -18.61 14.61 3.98
C ALA A 21 -18.75 15.21 2.58
N CYS A 22 -19.97 15.07 2.06
CA CYS A 22 -20.63 15.82 1.02
C CYS A 22 -20.48 15.38 -0.43
N GLY A 23 -21.61 14.91 -0.93
CA GLY A 23 -21.94 14.92 -2.32
C GLY A 23 -23.08 13.98 -2.69
N THR A 24 -24.29 14.36 -2.29
CA THR A 24 -25.54 13.78 -2.85
C THR A 24 -25.52 13.99 -4.36
N ASN A 25 -25.48 12.90 -5.15
CA ASN A 25 -26.23 12.90 -6.39
C ASN A 25 -26.63 11.49 -6.82
N LYS A 26 -27.88 11.42 -7.16
CA LYS A 26 -28.71 10.29 -7.53
C LYS A 26 -28.30 9.73 -8.88
N GLY A 27 -28.18 8.43 -8.98
CA GLY A 27 -28.43 7.74 -10.23
C GLY A 27 -27.29 6.88 -10.77
N ASN A 28 -27.54 5.65 -10.69
CA ASN A 28 -27.20 4.54 -11.55
C ASN A 28 -26.28 3.46 -10.95
N THR A 29 -26.96 2.47 -10.45
CA THR A 29 -26.45 1.15 -10.08
C THR A 29 -25.95 0.44 -11.34
N THR A 30 -24.65 0.17 -11.45
CA THR A 30 -24.16 -0.98 -12.23
C THR A 30 -22.72 -1.36 -11.81
N ASN A 31 -22.61 -2.53 -11.22
CA ASN A 31 -21.46 -3.45 -11.23
C ASN A 31 -20.02 -2.88 -11.13
N THR A 32 -19.55 -2.63 -9.92
CA THR A 32 -18.16 -2.25 -9.66
C THR A 32 -17.28 -3.41 -9.13
N THR A 33 -17.79 -4.63 -9.08
CA THR A 33 -17.03 -5.77 -8.51
C THR A 33 -16.16 -6.52 -9.53
N ALA A 34 -16.35 -6.27 -10.82
CA ALA A 34 -15.61 -6.95 -11.89
C ALA A 34 -14.34 -6.20 -12.35
N ASN A 35 -14.23 -4.90 -12.07
CA ASN A 35 -13.13 -4.07 -12.60
C ASN A 35 -11.84 -4.08 -11.78
N LYS A 36 -11.90 -4.42 -10.48
CA LYS A 36 -10.71 -4.40 -9.61
C LYS A 36 -9.66 -5.46 -9.99
N LYS A 37 -10.11 -6.62 -10.45
CA LYS A 37 -9.21 -7.72 -10.86
C LYS A 37 -8.56 -7.47 -12.22
N SER A 38 -9.22 -6.69 -13.08
CA SER A 38 -8.70 -6.31 -14.40
C SER A 38 -7.64 -5.21 -14.31
N GLU A 39 -7.79 -4.28 -13.36
CA GLU A 39 -6.88 -3.15 -13.18
C GLU A 39 -5.53 -3.60 -12.61
N THR A 40 -5.54 -4.54 -11.64
CA THR A 40 -4.31 -5.15 -11.10
C THR A 40 -3.57 -5.94 -12.18
N ALA A 41 -4.27 -6.66 -13.04
CA ALA A 41 -3.68 -7.40 -14.15
C ALA A 41 -3.11 -6.46 -15.24
N MET A 42 -3.73 -5.30 -15.49
CA MET A 42 -3.22 -4.30 -16.43
C MET A 42 -1.94 -3.62 -15.94
N LEU A 43 -1.84 -3.34 -14.63
CA LEU A 43 -0.64 -2.72 -14.05
C LEU A 43 0.58 -3.65 -14.05
N THR A 44 0.37 -4.96 -14.12
CA THR A 44 1.47 -5.93 -14.21
C THR A 44 2.14 -5.98 -15.58
N ALA A 45 1.46 -5.50 -16.63
CA ALA A 45 1.93 -5.56 -18.01
C ALA A 45 2.64 -4.28 -18.47
N VAL A 46 2.63 -3.21 -17.69
CA VAL A 46 3.26 -1.94 -18.06
C VAL A 46 4.74 -1.98 -17.68
N ASN A 47 5.60 -2.11 -18.68
CA ASN A 47 7.04 -1.87 -18.54
C ASN A 47 7.32 -0.42 -18.93
N PRO A 48 7.59 0.46 -17.96
CA PRO A 48 7.90 1.85 -18.28
C PRO A 48 9.23 1.95 -19.04
N ASN A 49 9.27 2.83 -20.01
CA ASN A 49 10.47 3.12 -20.78
C ASN A 49 11.11 4.45 -20.39
N THR A 50 10.38 5.30 -19.70
CA THR A 50 10.83 6.62 -19.23
C THR A 50 10.66 6.76 -17.72
N LYS A 51 11.37 7.72 -17.13
CA LYS A 51 11.25 8.02 -15.70
C LYS A 51 9.84 8.53 -15.34
N ASP A 52 9.19 9.27 -16.23
CA ASP A 52 7.84 9.79 -16.01
C ASP A 52 6.80 8.67 -15.99
N GLU A 53 6.89 7.71 -16.94
CA GLU A 53 6.07 6.51 -16.94
C GLU A 53 6.31 5.64 -15.69
N ALA A 54 7.56 5.60 -15.23
CA ALA A 54 7.91 4.90 -13.99
C ALA A 54 7.32 5.60 -12.76
N ALA A 55 7.31 6.92 -12.71
CA ALA A 55 6.71 7.70 -11.63
C ALA A 55 5.18 7.48 -11.58
N ASP A 56 4.51 7.47 -12.73
CA ASP A 56 3.08 7.19 -12.82
C ASP A 56 2.75 5.76 -12.35
N LEU A 57 3.56 4.78 -12.75
CA LEU A 57 3.39 3.40 -12.31
C LEU A 57 3.64 3.26 -10.80
N HIS A 58 4.66 3.93 -10.27
CA HIS A 58 4.95 3.98 -8.84
C HIS A 58 3.75 4.50 -8.05
N GLN A 59 3.16 5.62 -8.47
CA GLN A 59 1.98 6.18 -7.81
C GLN A 59 0.78 5.22 -7.86
N LYS A 60 0.56 4.54 -8.98
CA LYS A 60 -0.52 3.55 -9.11
C LYS A 60 -0.32 2.35 -8.19
N LEU A 61 0.90 1.85 -8.09
CA LEU A 61 1.25 0.75 -7.17
C LEU A 61 1.05 1.16 -5.70
N MET A 62 1.49 2.35 -5.32
CA MET A 62 1.25 2.89 -3.97
C MET A 62 -0.25 3.09 -3.68
N ALA A 63 -1.03 3.52 -4.67
CA ALA A 63 -2.48 3.65 -4.53
C ALA A 63 -3.16 2.29 -4.33
N GLN A 64 -2.70 1.23 -4.99
CA GLN A 64 -3.19 -0.13 -4.78
C GLN A 64 -2.89 -0.65 -3.38
N GLU A 65 -1.68 -0.45 -2.88
CA GLU A 65 -1.30 -0.80 -1.51
C GLU A 65 -2.21 -0.09 -0.50
N ASN A 66 -2.38 1.22 -0.64
CA ASN A 66 -3.29 1.99 0.22
C ASN A 66 -4.75 1.48 0.14
N ALA A 67 -5.22 1.07 -1.03
CA ALA A 67 -6.56 0.50 -1.20
C ALA A 67 -6.72 -0.83 -0.45
N ILE A 68 -5.71 -1.71 -0.49
CA ILE A 68 -5.71 -2.97 0.25
C ILE A 68 -5.80 -2.70 1.76
N LEU A 69 -5.01 -1.79 2.28
CA LEU A 69 -5.01 -1.42 3.70
C LEU A 69 -6.32 -0.74 4.14
N SER A 70 -6.94 0.03 3.24
CA SER A 70 -8.19 0.75 3.53
C SER A 70 -9.41 -0.16 3.52
N GLU A 71 -9.44 -1.19 2.70
CA GLU A 71 -10.59 -2.09 2.53
C GLU A 71 -10.96 -2.81 3.83
N ASN A 72 -9.98 -3.18 4.64
CA ASN A 72 -10.15 -3.85 5.94
C ASN A 72 -9.43 -3.09 7.05
N SER A 73 -9.59 -1.78 7.09
CA SER A 73 -8.81 -0.87 7.95
C SER A 73 -8.77 -1.27 9.43
N LYS A 74 -9.89 -1.74 9.99
CA LYS A 74 -9.97 -2.20 11.40
C LYS A 74 -9.12 -3.46 11.67
N LEU A 75 -9.00 -4.35 10.70
CA LEU A 75 -8.15 -5.53 10.83
C LEU A 75 -6.67 -5.13 10.74
N TRP A 76 -6.33 -4.28 9.78
CA TRP A 76 -4.98 -3.75 9.63
C TRP A 76 -4.54 -2.91 10.82
N GLU A 77 -5.45 -2.15 11.42
CA GLU A 77 -5.18 -1.40 12.66
C GLU A 77 -4.68 -2.32 13.77
N LYS A 78 -5.30 -3.49 13.98
CA LYS A 78 -4.84 -4.47 14.97
C LYS A 78 -3.42 -4.97 14.65
N VAL A 79 -3.11 -5.23 13.37
CA VAL A 79 -1.78 -5.64 12.91
C VAL A 79 -0.75 -4.55 13.21
N PHE A 80 -1.03 -3.31 12.86
CA PHE A 80 -0.13 -2.19 13.08
C PHE A 80 0.09 -1.88 14.57
N LEU A 81 -0.96 -1.91 15.37
CA LEU A 81 -0.84 -1.73 16.84
C LEU A 81 0.00 -2.82 17.49
N SER A 82 -0.09 -4.06 17.00
CA SER A 82 0.77 -5.15 17.46
C SER A 82 2.23 -4.95 17.07
N ALA A 83 2.48 -4.53 15.83
CA ALA A 83 3.82 -4.22 15.37
C ALA A 83 4.45 -3.07 16.17
N ASP A 84 3.69 -2.02 16.45
CA ASP A 84 4.12 -0.88 17.23
C ASP A 84 4.45 -1.27 18.70
N LYS A 85 3.57 -2.01 19.35
CA LYS A 85 3.79 -2.53 20.71
C LYS A 85 5.01 -3.44 20.82
N GLY A 86 5.25 -4.26 19.79
CA GLY A 86 6.42 -5.12 19.69
C GLY A 86 7.70 -4.39 19.28
N MET A 87 7.64 -3.09 19.00
CA MET A 87 8.73 -2.32 18.37
C MET A 87 9.33 -3.02 17.16
N ALA A 88 8.46 -3.71 16.40
CA ALA A 88 8.84 -4.43 15.22
C ALA A 88 9.35 -3.46 14.15
N LYS A 89 10.42 -3.82 13.47
CA LYS A 89 11.03 -3.01 12.41
C LYS A 89 11.20 -3.87 11.16
N ILE A 90 11.06 -3.22 10.02
CA ILE A 90 11.44 -3.83 8.75
C ILE A 90 12.98 -3.81 8.69
N GLU A 91 13.57 -4.98 8.50
CA GLU A 91 15.02 -5.10 8.32
C GLU A 91 15.48 -4.34 7.07
N ASP A 92 16.73 -3.88 7.07
CA ASP A 92 17.29 -3.18 5.91
C ASP A 92 17.22 -4.07 4.67
N GLY A 93 16.54 -3.60 3.63
CA GLY A 93 16.30 -4.36 2.40
C GLY A 93 15.14 -5.39 2.51
N GLY A 94 14.43 -5.43 3.64
CA GLY A 94 13.27 -6.30 3.82
C GLY A 94 12.04 -5.84 3.02
N ASN A 95 11.20 -6.80 2.66
CA ASN A 95 9.93 -6.54 1.99
C ASN A 95 8.83 -6.24 3.03
N TYR A 96 8.05 -5.19 2.79
CA TYR A 96 6.98 -4.77 3.70
C TYR A 96 5.88 -5.83 3.84
N GLY A 97 5.53 -6.53 2.76
CA GLY A 97 4.56 -7.62 2.79
C GLY A 97 5.03 -8.80 3.66
N ASP A 98 6.32 -9.15 3.60
CA ASP A 98 6.90 -10.18 4.48
C ASP A 98 6.84 -9.78 5.95
N PHE A 99 7.09 -8.51 6.25
CA PHE A 99 6.92 -7.94 7.58
C PHE A 99 5.49 -8.07 8.08
N LEU A 100 4.50 -7.75 7.24
CA LEU A 100 3.08 -7.88 7.57
C LEU A 100 2.69 -9.33 7.82
N LEU A 101 3.11 -10.26 6.96
CA LEU A 101 2.84 -11.71 7.13
C LEU A 101 3.39 -12.25 8.45
N LYS A 102 4.62 -11.88 8.79
CA LYS A 102 5.25 -12.25 10.06
C LYS A 102 4.50 -11.68 11.26
N THR A 103 4.07 -10.42 11.17
CA THR A 103 3.29 -9.78 12.23
C THR A 103 1.93 -10.43 12.42
N ILE A 104 1.22 -10.73 11.32
CA ILE A 104 -0.07 -11.43 11.34
C ILE A 104 0.06 -12.81 11.98
N ASP A 105 1.09 -13.59 11.62
CA ASP A 105 1.32 -14.90 12.21
C ASP A 105 1.56 -14.84 13.73
N GLY A 106 2.26 -13.81 14.18
CA GLY A 106 2.51 -13.58 15.61
C GLY A 106 1.26 -13.26 16.45
N ILE A 107 0.18 -12.82 15.82
CA ILE A 107 -1.08 -12.45 16.49
C ILE A 107 -2.30 -13.18 15.93
N LYS A 108 -2.08 -14.29 15.23
CA LYS A 108 -3.14 -15.04 14.54
C LYS A 108 -4.31 -15.46 15.43
N ASP A 109 -4.06 -15.67 16.71
CA ASP A 109 -5.09 -16.03 17.69
C ASP A 109 -6.11 -14.90 17.97
N GLN A 110 -5.82 -13.68 17.54
CA GLN A 110 -6.70 -12.51 17.68
C GLN A 110 -7.72 -12.38 16.54
N PHE A 111 -7.64 -13.24 15.53
CA PHE A 111 -8.47 -13.18 14.32
C PHE A 111 -9.22 -14.49 14.10
N SER A 112 -10.38 -14.39 13.46
CA SER A 112 -11.08 -15.56 12.92
C SER A 112 -10.34 -16.10 11.68
N ALA A 113 -10.68 -17.34 11.27
CA ALA A 113 -10.12 -17.95 10.07
C ALA A 113 -10.36 -17.11 8.79
N ASP A 114 -11.53 -16.51 8.67
CA ASP A 114 -11.87 -15.65 7.53
C ASP A 114 -11.10 -14.33 7.54
N GLU A 115 -10.95 -13.72 8.71
CA GLU A 115 -10.14 -12.50 8.89
C GLU A 115 -8.66 -12.77 8.57
N LEU A 116 -8.10 -13.89 9.03
CA LEU A 116 -6.73 -14.30 8.69
C LEU A 116 -6.55 -14.50 7.19
N LYS A 117 -7.53 -15.10 6.52
CA LYS A 117 -7.50 -15.29 5.07
C LYS A 117 -7.47 -13.96 4.32
N LEU A 118 -8.25 -12.98 4.76
CA LEU A 118 -8.27 -11.63 4.18
C LEU A 118 -6.93 -10.90 4.41
N LEU A 119 -6.42 -10.94 5.64
CA LEU A 119 -5.15 -10.31 6.00
C LEU A 119 -3.97 -10.93 5.24
N ASN A 120 -3.86 -12.24 5.22
CA ASN A 120 -2.78 -12.92 4.51
C ASN A 120 -2.83 -12.64 3.00
N LYS A 121 -4.02 -12.66 2.40
CA LYS A 121 -4.18 -12.29 0.99
C LYS A 121 -3.73 -10.86 0.73
N GLY A 122 -4.15 -9.90 1.56
CA GLY A 122 -3.74 -8.51 1.43
C GLY A 122 -2.23 -8.33 1.60
N ALA A 123 -1.62 -9.01 2.57
CA ALA A 123 -0.17 -8.97 2.79
C ALA A 123 0.63 -9.58 1.64
N GLU A 124 0.15 -10.66 1.03
CA GLU A 124 0.77 -11.24 -0.17
C GLU A 124 0.67 -10.30 -1.39
N GLU A 125 -0.47 -9.64 -1.58
CA GLU A 125 -0.64 -8.63 -2.64
C GLU A 125 0.30 -7.43 -2.41
N ILE A 126 0.45 -6.96 -1.17
CA ILE A 126 1.40 -5.90 -0.81
C ILE A 126 2.85 -6.35 -1.06
N LYS A 127 3.19 -7.60 -0.75
CA LYS A 127 4.51 -8.16 -1.03
C LYS A 127 4.85 -8.12 -2.52
N GLU A 128 3.90 -8.45 -3.38
CA GLU A 128 4.07 -8.36 -4.83
C GLU A 128 4.23 -6.91 -5.31
N ILE A 129 3.44 -5.98 -4.75
CA ILE A 129 3.53 -4.55 -5.05
C ILE A 129 4.91 -4.01 -4.67
N GLU A 130 5.37 -4.30 -3.46
CA GLU A 130 6.69 -3.89 -2.97
C GLU A 130 7.84 -4.46 -3.82
N GLY A 131 7.72 -5.71 -4.27
CA GLY A 131 8.66 -6.30 -5.21
C GLY A 131 8.73 -5.52 -6.52
N LYS A 132 7.61 -5.11 -7.06
CA LYS A 132 7.53 -4.30 -8.29
C LYS A 132 8.08 -2.89 -8.08
N LEU A 133 7.77 -2.25 -6.94
CA LEU A 133 8.32 -0.94 -6.57
C LEU A 133 9.84 -0.99 -6.46
N THR A 134 10.40 -2.02 -5.84
CA THR A 134 11.85 -2.21 -5.72
C THR A 134 12.52 -2.31 -7.09
N VAL A 135 11.98 -3.12 -7.99
CA VAL A 135 12.51 -3.27 -9.37
C VAL A 135 12.40 -1.94 -10.14
N LEU A 136 11.29 -1.23 -9.97
CA LEU A 136 11.05 0.04 -10.62
C LEU A 136 12.04 1.11 -10.17
N GLU A 137 12.28 1.21 -8.87
CA GLU A 137 13.25 2.16 -8.28
C GLU A 137 14.70 1.83 -8.66
N GLN A 138 15.03 0.53 -8.82
CA GLN A 138 16.35 0.11 -9.30
C GLN A 138 16.56 0.50 -10.77
N LYS A 139 15.52 0.35 -11.60
CA LYS A 139 15.60 0.68 -13.03
C LYS A 139 15.53 2.20 -13.28
N PHE A 140 14.76 2.91 -12.48
CA PHE A 140 14.56 4.38 -12.57
C PHE A 140 14.77 5.02 -11.20
N PRO A 141 16.01 5.23 -10.76
CA PRO A 141 16.29 5.82 -9.45
C PRO A 141 15.60 7.17 -9.26
N GLY A 142 14.94 7.34 -8.12
CA GLY A 142 14.19 8.56 -7.78
C GLY A 142 12.83 8.71 -8.46
N CYS A 143 12.29 7.68 -9.11
CA CYS A 143 10.94 7.75 -9.71
C CYS A 143 9.83 7.88 -8.66
N GLY A 144 10.05 7.43 -7.41
CA GLY A 144 9.12 7.58 -6.30
C GLY A 144 9.25 8.89 -5.51
N GLU A 145 10.26 9.69 -5.83
CA GLU A 145 10.43 11.00 -5.22
C GLU A 145 9.48 12.00 -5.86
N LYS A 146 8.81 12.83 -5.01
CA LYS A 146 8.10 13.98 -5.54
C LYS A 146 9.10 14.84 -6.33
N PRO A 147 8.72 15.34 -7.54
CA PRO A 147 9.51 16.37 -8.15
C PRO A 147 9.67 17.48 -7.11
N SER A 148 10.90 17.80 -6.74
CA SER A 148 11.18 18.99 -5.95
C SER A 148 10.56 20.14 -6.75
N ASP A 149 9.56 20.81 -6.17
CA ASP A 149 9.03 22.03 -6.72
C ASP A 149 10.24 22.92 -6.98
N GLY A 150 10.63 22.99 -8.24
CA GLY A 150 11.84 23.66 -8.65
C GLY A 150 11.78 25.07 -8.10
N ASP A 151 12.82 25.41 -7.37
CA ASP A 151 13.15 26.77 -6.99
C ASP A 151 12.89 27.69 -8.19
N MET A 152 11.74 28.35 -8.18
CA MET A 152 11.45 29.41 -9.09
C MET A 152 12.15 30.67 -8.58
N SER A 153 13.45 30.75 -8.84
CA SER A 153 14.21 32.00 -8.73
C SER A 153 14.09 32.79 -10.01
#